data_84b02677c9b646939f5361016264b87e
#
_entry.id   84b02677c9b646939f5361016264b87e
#
_cell.length_a   1.000
_cell.length_b   1.000
_cell.length_c   1.000
_cell.angle_alpha   90.00
_cell.angle_beta   90.00
_cell.angle_gamma   90.00
#
_symmetry.space_group_name_H-M   'P 1'
#
loop_
_entity.id
_entity.type
_entity.pdbx_description
1 polymer ?
#
loop_
_entity_poly.entity_id
_entity_poly.type
_entity_poly.pdbx_seq_one_letter_code
_entity_poly.pdbx_strand_id
1 'polypeptide(L)'
;MSEKISLATIYNTVHAFKKKGYLKEISINSDKSYFDTNITDHHHFFDEDSNELIDCGIEEIDPVKVKQNITGKKIKTIEVLIKVANDNQNKK
;
A
#
# COMPACT_ATOMS: atom_id res chain seq x y z
N MET A 1 12.05 26.93 -8.00
CA MET A 1 10.91 27.69 -7.53
C MET A 1 9.71 26.79 -7.31
N SER A 2 9.02 27.00 -6.27
CA SER A 2 7.86 26.18 -5.98
C SER A 2 6.59 27.00 -6.15
N GLU A 3 5.62 26.38 -6.75
CA GLU A 3 4.29 26.97 -6.83
C GLU A 3 3.47 26.51 -5.65
N LYS A 4 2.64 27.40 -5.20
CA LYS A 4 1.71 27.05 -4.15
C LYS A 4 0.49 26.41 -4.79
N ILE A 5 0.32 25.13 -4.51
CA ILE A 5 -0.83 24.39 -5.00
C ILE A 5 -1.70 24.10 -3.80
N SER A 6 -2.98 24.38 -3.92
CA SER A 6 -3.88 24.14 -2.80
C SER A 6 -3.99 22.66 -2.51
N LEU A 7 -4.22 22.34 -1.25
CA LEU A 7 -4.41 20.94 -0.85
C LEU A 7 -5.56 20.31 -1.61
N ALA A 8 -6.62 21.08 -1.85
CA ALA A 8 -7.77 20.56 -2.59
C ALA A 8 -7.39 20.17 -4.01
N THR A 9 -6.54 20.99 -4.67
CA THR A 9 -6.10 20.69 -6.02
C THR A 9 -5.27 19.41 -6.05
N ILE A 10 -4.35 19.26 -5.10
CA ILE A 10 -3.54 18.05 -5.01
C ILE A 10 -4.45 16.83 -4.80
N TYR A 11 -5.39 16.95 -3.90
CA TYR A 11 -6.29 15.86 -3.58
C TYR A 11 -7.12 15.44 -4.80
N ASN A 12 -7.66 16.42 -5.53
CA ASN A 12 -8.46 16.14 -6.70
C ASN A 12 -7.65 15.47 -7.80
N THR A 13 -6.40 15.89 -7.98
CA THR A 13 -5.52 15.31 -8.99
C THR A 13 -5.22 13.84 -8.65
N VAL A 14 -4.90 13.56 -7.40
CA VAL A 14 -4.61 12.19 -6.96
C VAL A 14 -5.85 11.31 -7.13
N HIS A 15 -7.01 11.83 -6.77
CA HIS A 15 -8.26 11.08 -6.95
C HIS A 15 -8.52 10.75 -8.41
N ALA A 16 -8.29 11.72 -9.30
CA ALA A 16 -8.51 11.50 -10.72
C ALA A 16 -7.57 10.42 -11.26
N PHE A 17 -6.31 10.48 -10.88
CA PHE A 17 -5.32 9.50 -11.31
C PHE A 17 -5.64 8.10 -10.78
N LYS A 18 -6.08 8.02 -9.53
CA LYS A 18 -6.48 6.76 -8.93
C LYS A 18 -7.68 6.18 -9.67
N LYS A 19 -8.67 7.01 -9.96
CA LYS A 19 -9.88 6.56 -10.63
C LYS A 19 -9.58 6.02 -12.03
N LYS A 20 -8.60 6.63 -12.71
CA LYS A 20 -8.21 6.19 -14.05
C LYS A 20 -7.24 5.01 -14.03
N GLY A 21 -6.81 4.57 -12.86
CA GLY A 21 -5.92 3.44 -12.73
C GLY A 21 -4.45 3.78 -12.93
N TYR A 22 -4.09 5.05 -12.86
CA TYR A 22 -2.70 5.46 -12.97
C TYR A 22 -1.96 5.39 -11.64
N LEU A 23 -2.70 5.36 -10.54
CA LEU A 23 -2.16 5.27 -9.21
C LEU A 23 -2.90 4.20 -8.44
N LYS A 24 -2.18 3.54 -7.56
CA LYS A 24 -2.74 2.56 -6.65
C LYS A 24 -2.57 3.07 -5.24
N GLU A 25 -3.63 3.04 -4.46
CA GLU A 25 -3.58 3.47 -3.08
C GLU A 25 -3.26 2.29 -2.18
N ILE A 26 -2.23 2.47 -1.34
CA ILE A 26 -1.88 1.49 -0.32
C ILE A 26 -2.20 2.11 1.02
N SER A 27 -3.24 1.58 1.66
CA SER A 27 -3.73 2.11 2.92
C SER A 27 -2.93 1.50 4.06
N ILE A 28 -2.28 2.36 4.85
CA ILE A 28 -1.49 1.91 5.99
C ILE A 28 -2.38 1.82 7.23
N ASN A 29 -3.19 2.86 7.44
CA ASN A 29 -4.17 2.87 8.51
C ASN A 29 -5.25 3.87 8.14
N SER A 30 -6.15 4.19 9.07
CA SER A 30 -7.27 5.08 8.76
C SER A 30 -6.83 6.49 8.40
N ASP A 31 -5.62 6.87 8.79
CA ASP A 31 -5.15 8.25 8.62
C ASP A 31 -4.05 8.40 7.59
N LYS A 32 -3.52 7.30 7.07
CA LYS A 32 -2.34 7.36 6.23
C LYS A 32 -2.46 6.39 5.07
N SER A 33 -2.20 6.90 3.87
CA SER A 33 -2.13 6.10 2.66
C SER A 33 -0.97 6.57 1.82
N TYR A 34 -0.43 5.66 1.02
CA TYR A 34 0.58 5.98 0.02
C TYR A 34 0.00 5.70 -1.36
N PHE A 35 0.54 6.39 -2.35
CA PHE A 35 0.11 6.21 -3.74
C PHE A 35 1.29 5.74 -4.55
N ASP A 36 1.09 4.68 -5.29
CA ASP A 36 2.15 4.03 -6.06
C ASP A 36 1.79 4.09 -7.54
N THR A 37 2.75 4.45 -8.37
CA THR A 37 2.57 4.42 -9.81
C THR A 37 2.68 3.00 -10.36
N ASN A 38 3.24 2.09 -9.60
CA ASN A 38 3.26 0.68 -9.97
C ASN A 38 1.92 0.07 -9.61
N ILE A 39 1.06 -0.10 -10.61
CA ILE A 39 -0.29 -0.59 -10.39
C ILE A 39 -0.39 -2.11 -10.47
N THR A 40 0.74 -2.80 -10.69
CA THR A 40 0.73 -4.26 -10.69
C THR A 40 0.53 -4.79 -9.27
N ASP A 41 -0.02 -5.98 -9.18
CA ASP A 41 -0.24 -6.59 -7.88
C ASP A 41 1.10 -6.99 -7.27
N HIS A 42 1.36 -6.51 -6.09
CA HIS A 42 2.54 -6.89 -5.32
C HIS A 42 2.27 -6.58 -3.86
N HIS A 43 3.12 -7.12 -3.02
CA HIS A 43 3.00 -6.90 -1.58
C HIS A 43 3.92 -5.77 -1.16
N HIS A 44 3.79 -5.35 0.09
CA HIS A 44 4.58 -4.22 0.61
C HIS A 44 5.03 -4.49 2.03
N PHE A 45 6.20 -4.00 2.36
CA PHE A 45 6.62 -3.78 3.73
C PHE A 45 6.42 -2.31 4.05
N PHE A 46 5.99 -2.02 5.26
CA PHE A 46 5.97 -0.66 5.76
C PHE A 46 6.83 -0.59 7.00
N ASP A 47 7.89 0.21 6.93
CA ASP A 47 8.81 0.41 8.03
C ASP A 47 8.25 1.53 8.92
N GLU A 48 7.79 1.16 10.10
CA GLU A 48 7.15 2.12 11.01
C GLU A 48 8.14 3.10 11.59
N ASP A 49 9.42 2.77 11.61
CA ASP A 49 10.43 3.67 12.15
C ASP A 49 10.87 4.73 11.16
N SER A 50 11.02 4.36 9.90
CA SER A 50 11.46 5.29 8.86
C SER A 50 10.30 5.86 8.06
N ASN A 51 9.10 5.31 8.18
CA ASN A 51 7.94 5.65 7.37
C ASN A 51 8.14 5.36 5.90
N GLU A 52 8.95 4.36 5.58
CA GLU A 52 9.18 3.96 4.20
C GLU A 52 8.29 2.82 3.80
N LEU A 53 7.77 2.92 2.58
CA LEU A 53 7.02 1.83 1.96
C LEU A 53 7.96 1.13 0.99
N ILE A 54 8.15 -0.17 1.17
CA ILE A 54 9.11 -0.96 0.39
C ILE A 54 8.34 -2.03 -0.37
N ASP A 55 8.58 -2.11 -1.67
CA ASP A 55 7.92 -3.12 -2.49
C ASP A 55 8.46 -4.51 -2.15
N CYS A 56 7.54 -5.47 -2.13
CA CYS A 56 7.87 -6.87 -1.88
C CYS A 56 7.25 -7.67 -3.01
N GLY A 57 8.08 -8.40 -3.76
CA GLY A 57 7.59 -9.20 -4.85
C GLY A 57 6.63 -10.28 -4.37
N ILE A 58 5.70 -10.66 -5.23
CA ILE A 58 4.72 -11.67 -4.85
C ILE A 58 5.36 -13.03 -4.57
N GLU A 59 6.51 -13.28 -5.18
CA GLU A 59 7.25 -14.54 -4.96
C GLU A 59 7.99 -14.57 -3.64
N GLU A 60 8.07 -13.44 -2.94
CA GLU A 60 8.75 -13.37 -1.65
C GLU A 60 7.87 -13.81 -0.50
N ILE A 61 6.60 -14.00 -0.77
CA ILE A 61 5.63 -14.41 0.25
C ILE A 61 4.96 -15.68 -0.28
N ASP A 62 4.88 -16.69 0.56
CA ASP A 62 4.17 -17.91 0.20
C ASP A 62 2.71 -17.59 -0.11
N PRO A 63 2.08 -18.33 -1.01
CA PRO A 63 0.69 -18.05 -1.35
C PRO A 63 -0.21 -18.03 -0.13
N VAL A 64 -1.03 -17.00 -0.05
CA VAL A 64 -2.00 -16.86 1.03
C VAL A 64 -3.21 -17.74 0.71
N LYS A 65 -3.58 -18.59 1.66
CA LYS A 65 -4.73 -19.46 1.50
C LYS A 65 -5.92 -18.84 2.21
N VAL A 66 -7.01 -18.69 1.48
CA VAL A 66 -8.24 -18.14 2.03
C VAL A 66 -9.22 -19.29 2.19
N LYS A 67 -9.62 -19.55 3.43
CA LYS A 67 -10.50 -20.67 3.74
C LYS A 67 -11.96 -20.35 3.58
N GLN A 68 -12.31 -19.06 3.54
CA GLN A 68 -13.70 -18.65 3.46
C GLN A 68 -13.96 -18.01 2.12
N ASN A 69 -15.05 -18.42 1.49
CA ASN A 69 -15.50 -17.81 0.24
C ASN A 69 -16.79 -17.07 0.50
N ILE A 70 -16.99 -16.02 -0.29
CA ILE A 70 -18.24 -15.28 -0.27
C ILE A 70 -19.04 -15.73 -1.48
N THR A 71 -20.23 -16.24 -1.26
CA THR A 71 -21.08 -16.80 -2.31
C THR A 71 -21.32 -15.78 -3.40
N GLY A 72 -21.11 -16.19 -4.64
CA GLY A 72 -21.32 -15.30 -5.78
C GLY A 72 -20.21 -14.34 -6.06
N LYS A 73 -19.10 -14.44 -5.32
CA LYS A 73 -17.94 -13.57 -5.49
C LYS A 73 -16.72 -14.42 -5.78
N LYS A 74 -15.75 -13.82 -6.43
CA LYS A 74 -14.46 -14.45 -6.59
C LYS A 74 -13.38 -13.47 -6.15
N ILE A 75 -12.30 -14.02 -5.62
CA ILE A 75 -11.17 -13.21 -5.18
C ILE A 75 -10.43 -12.72 -6.41
N LYS A 76 -10.29 -11.41 -6.54
CA LYS A 76 -9.56 -10.81 -7.65
C LYS A 76 -8.09 -10.69 -7.35
N THR A 77 -7.76 -10.33 -6.12
CA THR A 77 -6.37 -10.13 -5.74
C THR A 77 -6.25 -10.24 -4.23
N ILE A 78 -5.07 -10.59 -3.77
CA ILE A 78 -4.70 -10.60 -2.36
C ILE A 78 -3.43 -9.79 -2.24
N GLU A 79 -3.48 -8.74 -1.42
CA GLU A 79 -2.33 -7.89 -1.17
C GLU A 79 -2.00 -7.93 0.30
N VAL A 80 -0.73 -8.06 0.62
CA VAL A 80 -0.26 -8.17 2.00
C VAL A 80 0.57 -6.94 2.32
N LEU A 81 0.26 -6.33 3.45
CA LEU A 81 1.06 -5.24 3.99
C LEU A 81 1.69 -5.74 5.27
N ILE A 82 3.02 -5.77 5.29
CA ILE A 82 3.77 -6.24 6.45
C ILE A 82 4.39 -5.03 7.13
N LYS A 83 4.01 -4.78 8.36
CA LYS A 83 4.55 -3.66 9.10
C LYS A 83 5.75 -4.14 9.88
N VAL A 84 6.87 -3.44 9.72
CA VAL A 84 8.12 -3.77 10.41
C VAL A 84 8.55 -2.59 11.24
N ALA A 85 9.32 -2.88 12.27
CA ALA A 85 9.87 -1.88 13.14
C ALA A 85 11.24 -2.35 13.62
N ASN A 86 12.04 -1.45 14.15
CA ASN A 86 13.36 -1.83 14.64
C ASN A 86 13.25 -2.91 15.70
N ASP A 87 14.14 -3.89 15.59
CA ASP A 87 14.18 -4.98 16.54
C ASP A 87 15.01 -4.54 17.73
N ASN A 88 14.37 -4.30 18.87
CA ASN A 88 15.02 -3.83 20.08
C ASN A 88 15.24 -4.94 21.08
N GLN A 89 14.98 -6.17 20.71
CA GLN A 89 15.06 -7.26 21.66
C GLN A 89 16.47 -7.51 22.17
N ASN A 90 17.46 -7.18 21.37
CA ASN A 90 18.86 -7.42 21.73
C ASN A 90 19.48 -6.28 22.48
N LYS A 91 18.72 -5.27 22.77
CA LYS A 91 19.23 -4.16 23.58
C LYS A 91 19.14 -4.53 25.03
N LYS A 92 20.22 -4.86 25.57
CA LYS A 92 20.29 -5.28 26.96
C LYS A 92 21.05 -4.25 27.77
#